data_63d84a883289b61147e738f5b2b064bb
#
_entry.id   63d84a883289b61147e738f5b2b064bb
#
_cell.length_a   1.000
_cell.length_b   1.000
_cell.length_c   1.000
_cell.angle_alpha   90.00
_cell.angle_beta   90.00
_cell.angle_gamma   90.00
#
_symmetry.space_group_name_H-M   'P 1'
#
loop_
_entity.id
_entity.type
_entity.pdbx_description
1 polymer ?
#
loop_
_entity_poly.entity_id
_entity_poly.type
_entity_poly.pdbx_seq_one_letter_code
_entity_poly.pdbx_strand_id
1 'polypeptide(L)'
;MESSKLVLEAIALRKCIEATYNRAAVKLAPHILYTKHGELFVDAVTVEREGRPPKETKLGTFKLAGLTIQEIISRSFNPEPVFNSADPKYAGATLFAVEAG
;
A
#
# COMPACT_ATOMS: atom_id res chain seq x y z
N MET A 1 13.99 11.97 -0.39
CA MET A 1 12.59 11.70 -0.03
C MET A 1 12.42 10.23 0.29
N GLU A 2 11.91 9.96 1.46
CA GLU A 2 11.77 8.59 1.92
C GLU A 2 10.43 8.00 1.50
N SER A 3 10.45 7.01 0.61
CA SER A 3 9.21 6.36 0.19
C SER A 3 8.49 5.71 1.37
N SER A 4 9.25 5.12 2.31
CA SER A 4 8.66 4.53 3.50
C SER A 4 7.90 5.55 4.32
N LYS A 5 8.40 6.77 4.41
CA LYS A 5 7.76 7.84 5.16
C LYS A 5 6.42 8.23 4.53
N LEU A 6 6.38 8.31 3.20
CA LEU A 6 5.14 8.60 2.49
C LEU A 6 4.12 7.48 2.70
N VAL A 7 4.56 6.24 2.65
CA VAL A 7 3.66 5.10 2.88
C VAL A 7 3.11 5.11 4.30
N LEU A 8 3.98 5.35 5.30
CA LEU A 8 3.55 5.44 6.69
C LEU A 8 2.47 6.52 6.86
N GLU A 9 2.71 7.68 6.28
CA GLU A 9 1.77 8.78 6.37
C GLU A 9 0.44 8.45 5.69
N ALA A 10 0.51 7.84 4.50
CA ALA A 10 -0.69 7.47 3.77
C ALA A 10 -1.52 6.44 4.54
N ILE A 11 -0.88 5.47 5.16
CA ILE A 11 -1.58 4.48 5.99
C ILE A 11 -2.23 5.15 7.18
N ALA A 12 -1.49 6.02 7.88
CA ALA A 12 -1.99 6.70 9.07
C ALA A 12 -3.20 7.57 8.74
N LEU A 13 -3.19 8.22 7.59
CA LEU A 13 -4.26 9.12 7.18
C LEU A 13 -5.36 8.42 6.40
N ARG A 14 -5.18 7.15 6.07
CA ARG A 14 -6.08 6.38 5.20
C ARG A 14 -6.29 7.08 3.86
N LYS A 15 -5.19 7.52 3.28
CA LYS A 15 -5.18 8.15 1.95
C LYS A 15 -4.47 7.27 0.96
N CYS A 16 -4.93 7.34 -0.29
CA CYS A 16 -4.27 6.61 -1.37
C CYS A 16 -2.99 7.32 -1.79
N ILE A 17 -2.11 6.59 -2.46
CA ILE A 17 -0.90 7.16 -3.04
C ILE A 17 -0.96 7.00 -4.55
N GLU A 18 -0.36 7.95 -5.23
CA GLU A 18 -0.14 7.87 -6.66
C GLU A 18 1.30 7.45 -6.88
N ALA A 19 1.50 6.40 -7.68
CA ALA A 19 2.83 5.82 -7.85
C ALA A 19 2.97 5.22 -9.24
N THR A 20 4.20 4.89 -9.58
CA THR A 20 4.52 4.15 -10.80
C THR A 20 5.13 2.81 -10.37
N TYR A 21 4.63 1.73 -10.93
CA TYR A 21 5.14 0.39 -10.69
C TYR A 21 5.19 -0.37 -12.00
N ASN A 22 6.37 -0.91 -12.35
CA ASN A 22 6.58 -1.58 -13.64
C ASN A 22 6.13 -0.71 -14.81
N ARG A 23 6.49 0.57 -14.75
CA ARG A 23 6.17 1.57 -15.80
C ARG A 23 4.68 1.85 -15.96
N ALA A 24 3.86 1.40 -15.04
CA ALA A 24 2.43 1.65 -15.07
C ALA A 24 2.04 2.63 -13.96
N ALA A 25 1.19 3.59 -14.30
CA ALA A 25 0.68 4.52 -13.31
C ALA A 25 -0.39 3.82 -12.48
N VAL A 26 -0.26 3.86 -11.17
CA VAL A 26 -1.21 3.20 -10.27
C VAL A 26 -1.59 4.13 -9.14
N LYS A 27 -2.80 3.93 -8.63
CA LYS A 27 -3.23 4.53 -7.37
C LYS A 27 -3.49 3.40 -6.41
N LEU A 28 -2.83 3.45 -5.26
CA LEU A 28 -2.84 2.35 -4.30
C LEU A 28 -3.40 2.81 -2.96
N ALA A 29 -4.14 1.91 -2.32
CA ALA A 29 -4.59 2.08 -0.94
C ALA A 29 -3.67 1.22 -0.07
N PRO A 30 -2.62 1.82 0.53
CA PRO A 30 -1.66 1.02 1.29
C PRO A 30 -2.25 0.59 2.64
N HIS A 31 -2.14 -0.70 2.95
CA HIS A 31 -2.72 -1.24 4.17
C HIS A 31 -1.67 -1.61 5.22
N ILE A 32 -0.47 -1.99 4.79
CA ILE A 32 0.57 -2.40 5.74
C ILE A 32 1.94 -2.20 5.12
N LEU A 33 2.86 -1.71 5.94
CA LEU A 33 4.28 -1.63 5.60
C LEU A 33 5.00 -2.62 6.48
N TYR A 34 5.76 -3.53 5.89
CA TYR A 34 6.41 -4.59 6.65
C TYR A 34 7.75 -4.96 6.00
N THR A 35 8.52 -5.77 6.72
CA THR A 35 9.81 -6.25 6.22
C THR A 35 9.72 -7.72 5.85
N LYS A 36 10.53 -8.11 4.87
CA LYS A 36 10.67 -9.49 4.48
C LYS A 36 12.06 -9.66 3.90
N HIS A 37 12.83 -10.57 4.47
CA HIS A 37 14.21 -10.81 4.02
C HIS A 37 15.04 -9.52 3.98
N GLY A 38 14.85 -8.65 4.99
CA GLY A 38 15.60 -7.42 5.09
C GLY A 38 15.18 -6.31 4.15
N GLU A 39 14.07 -6.48 3.43
CA GLU A 39 13.56 -5.47 2.50
C GLU A 39 12.18 -5.01 2.91
N LEU A 40 11.83 -3.80 2.49
CA LEU A 40 10.52 -3.22 2.79
C LEU A 40 9.50 -3.58 1.72
N PHE A 41 8.33 -4.00 2.16
CA PHE A 41 7.20 -4.34 1.29
C PHE A 41 5.95 -3.61 1.76
N VAL A 42 5.07 -3.35 0.81
CA VAL A 42 3.77 -2.74 1.06
C VAL A 42 2.71 -3.66 0.48
N ASP A 43 1.73 -4.04 1.29
CA ASP A 43 0.55 -4.70 0.74
C ASP A 43 -0.52 -3.63 0.60
N ALA A 44 -1.03 -3.51 -0.59
CA ALA A 44 -1.97 -2.45 -0.94
C ALA A 44 -3.01 -2.96 -1.92
N VAL A 45 -4.16 -2.30 -1.91
CA VAL A 45 -5.20 -2.55 -2.91
C VAL A 45 -5.04 -1.53 -4.02
N THR A 46 -4.96 -2.01 -5.27
CA THR A 46 -4.91 -1.12 -6.42
C THR A 46 -6.31 -0.58 -6.65
N VAL A 47 -6.48 0.74 -6.50
CA VAL A 47 -7.78 1.36 -6.71
C VAL A 47 -7.92 1.92 -8.11
N GLU A 48 -6.79 2.08 -8.81
CA GLU A 48 -6.80 2.55 -10.19
C GLU A 48 -5.49 2.18 -10.86
N ARG A 49 -5.55 1.73 -12.10
CA ARG A 49 -4.35 1.40 -12.89
C ARG A 49 -4.53 1.98 -14.28
N GLU A 50 -3.57 2.81 -14.70
CA GLU A 50 -3.62 3.48 -16.01
C GLU A 50 -4.95 4.21 -16.21
N GLY A 51 -5.46 4.83 -15.15
CA GLY A 51 -6.69 5.60 -15.21
C GLY A 51 -7.97 4.77 -15.16
N ARG A 52 -7.87 3.45 -14.92
CA ARG A 52 -9.02 2.57 -14.93
C ARG A 52 -9.16 1.84 -13.59
N PRO A 53 -10.39 1.68 -13.08
CA PRO A 53 -10.60 0.91 -11.86
C PRO A 53 -10.38 -0.57 -12.13
N PRO A 54 -9.98 -1.34 -11.10
CA PRO A 54 -9.79 -2.78 -11.26
C PRO A 54 -11.14 -3.48 -11.33
N LYS A 55 -11.14 -4.69 -11.91
CA LYS A 55 -12.36 -5.48 -12.00
C LYS A 55 -12.77 -6.05 -10.66
N GLU A 56 -11.82 -6.29 -9.77
CA GLU A 56 -12.11 -6.81 -8.44
C GLU A 56 -11.09 -6.31 -7.44
N THR A 57 -11.46 -6.33 -6.17
CA THR A 57 -10.59 -5.87 -5.09
C THR A 57 -9.61 -6.98 -4.73
N LYS A 58 -8.33 -6.70 -4.88
CA LYS A 58 -7.26 -7.63 -4.51
C LYS A 58 -6.19 -6.93 -3.74
N LEU A 59 -5.65 -7.61 -2.73
CA LEU A 59 -4.52 -7.11 -1.98
C LEU A 59 -3.25 -7.59 -2.69
N GLY A 60 -2.46 -6.65 -3.18
CA GLY A 60 -1.22 -6.97 -3.86
C GLY A 60 -0.01 -6.66 -3.00
N THR A 61 1.07 -7.35 -3.23
CA THR A 61 2.34 -7.13 -2.54
C THR A 61 3.29 -6.38 -3.45
N PHE A 62 3.79 -5.26 -2.96
CA PHE A 62 4.69 -4.40 -3.73
C PHE A 62 6.00 -4.23 -2.96
N LYS A 63 7.11 -4.47 -3.64
CA LYS A 63 8.41 -4.18 -3.06
C LYS A 63 8.59 -2.66 -3.08
N LEU A 64 8.85 -2.08 -1.92
CA LEU A 64 8.93 -0.63 -1.82
C LEU A 64 9.96 -0.04 -2.79
N ALA A 65 11.09 -0.71 -2.96
CA ALA A 65 12.13 -0.24 -3.87
C ALA A 65 11.68 -0.22 -5.33
N GLY A 66 10.62 -0.96 -5.68
CA GLY A 66 10.07 -0.97 -7.03
C GLY A 66 8.98 0.05 -7.27
N LEU A 67 8.58 0.78 -6.23
CA LEU A 67 7.57 1.82 -6.34
C LEU A 67 8.21 3.19 -6.44
N THR A 68 7.80 3.97 -7.43
CA THR A 68 8.16 5.37 -7.48
C THR A 68 6.93 6.16 -7.05
N ILE A 69 6.93 6.62 -5.82
CA ILE A 69 5.77 7.30 -5.24
C ILE A 69 5.82 8.78 -5.59
N GLN A 70 4.78 9.28 -6.27
CA GLN A 70 4.69 10.68 -6.64
C GLN A 70 4.12 11.51 -5.51
N GLU A 71 3.00 11.08 -4.93
CA GLU A 71 2.37 11.87 -3.88
C GLU A 71 1.27 11.09 -3.18
N ILE A 72 0.90 11.60 -2.00
CA ILE A 72 -0.29 11.14 -1.29
C ILE A 72 -1.43 11.99 -1.84
N ILE A 73 -2.50 11.36 -2.31
CA ILE A 73 -3.61 12.07 -2.91
C ILE A 73 -4.76 12.22 -1.91
N SER A 74 -5.72 13.08 -2.24
CA SER A 74 -6.83 13.36 -1.32
C SER A 74 -7.84 12.20 -1.21
N ARG A 75 -7.77 11.23 -2.12
CA ARG A 75 -8.69 10.09 -2.09
C ARG A 75 -8.47 9.26 -0.83
N SER A 76 -9.52 9.10 -0.03
CA SER A 76 -9.47 8.28 1.18
C SER A 76 -9.85 6.85 0.86
N PHE A 77 -9.49 5.92 1.75
CA PHE A 77 -9.94 4.55 1.64
C PHE A 77 -10.29 4.00 3.02
N ASN A 78 -11.12 2.97 3.03
CA ASN A 78 -11.41 2.22 4.25
C ASN A 78 -10.63 0.92 4.20
N PRO A 79 -10.22 0.36 5.37
CA PRO A 79 -9.56 -0.95 5.37
C PRO A 79 -10.44 -1.97 4.66
N GLU A 80 -9.84 -2.69 3.71
CA GLU A 80 -10.58 -3.66 2.92
C GLU A 80 -10.67 -5.00 3.64
N PRO A 81 -11.82 -5.70 3.54
CA PRO A 81 -11.95 -7.01 4.19
C PRO A 81 -10.92 -8.04 3.74
N VAL A 82 -10.36 -7.87 2.55
CA VAL A 82 -9.33 -8.77 2.04
C VAL A 82 -8.03 -8.67 2.82
N PHE A 83 -7.83 -7.57 3.57
CA PHE A 83 -6.64 -7.37 4.39
C PHE A 83 -6.87 -7.90 5.80
N ASN A 84 -5.93 -8.72 6.28
CA ASN A 84 -5.95 -9.25 7.64
C ASN A 84 -4.59 -9.00 8.29
N SER A 85 -4.54 -8.03 9.21
CA SER A 85 -3.29 -7.67 9.87
C SER A 85 -2.74 -8.79 10.77
N ALA A 86 -3.58 -9.78 11.11
CA ALA A 86 -3.16 -10.92 11.91
C ALA A 86 -2.65 -12.08 11.05
N ASP A 87 -2.56 -11.90 9.74
CA ASP A 87 -2.04 -12.94 8.87
C ASP A 87 -0.63 -13.34 9.30
N PRO A 88 -0.33 -14.65 9.44
CA PRO A 88 1.00 -15.10 9.87
C PRO A 88 2.15 -14.57 9.05
N LYS A 89 1.94 -14.21 7.80
CA LYS A 89 3.03 -13.67 6.96
C LYS A 89 3.56 -12.35 7.46
N TYR A 90 2.80 -11.65 8.31
CA TYR A 90 3.24 -10.38 8.87
C TYR A 90 3.84 -10.52 10.27
N ALA A 91 3.79 -11.71 10.84
CA ALA A 91 4.21 -11.92 12.23
C ALA A 91 5.66 -11.47 12.46
N GLY A 92 5.84 -10.56 13.41
CA GLY A 92 7.17 -10.05 13.75
C GLY A 92 7.79 -9.15 12.70
N ALA A 93 7.06 -8.79 11.65
CA ALA A 93 7.61 -8.04 10.53
C ALA A 93 6.92 -6.70 10.28
N THR A 94 5.77 -6.46 10.90
CA THR A 94 5.00 -5.25 10.66
C THR A 94 5.68 -4.01 11.21
N LEU A 95 5.85 -3.00 10.35
CA LEU A 95 6.31 -1.69 10.79
C LEU A 95 5.13 -0.78 11.09
N PHE A 96 4.10 -0.83 10.25
CA PHE A 96 2.91 -0.03 10.45
C PHE A 96 1.77 -0.60 9.61
N ALA A 97 0.58 -0.68 10.20
CA ALA A 97 -0.59 -1.21 9.51
C ALA A 97 -1.78 -0.28 9.72
N VAL A 98 -2.70 -0.29 8.73
CA VAL A 98 -3.93 0.48 8.87
C VAL A 98 -4.76 -0.16 9.98
N GLU A 99 -5.38 0.67 10.80
CA GLU A 99 -6.22 0.17 11.88
C GLU A 99 -7.58 -0.25 11.34
N ALA A 100 -8.05 -1.40 11.79
CA ALA A 100 -9.38 -1.90 11.43
C ALA A 100 -10.39 -0.93 12.03
N GLY A 101 -11.26 -0.46 11.20
CA GLY A 101 -12.20 0.58 11.52
C GLY A 101 -13.27 0.37 12.53
#